data_92d8624e4d01a2571cd8b36f1a568285
#
_entry.id   92d8624e4d01a2571cd8b36f1a568285
#
_cell.length_a   1.000
_cell.length_b   1.000
_cell.length_c   1.000
_cell.angle_alpha   90.00
_cell.angle_beta   90.00
_cell.angle_gamma   90.00
#
_symmetry.space_group_name_H-M   'P 1'
#
loop_
_entity.id
_entity.type
_entity.pdbx_description
1 polymer ?
#
loop_
_entity_poly.entity_id
_entity_poly.type
_entity_poly.pdbx_seq_one_letter_code
_entity_poly.pdbx_strand_id
1 'polypeptide(L)'
;MRNFTNVNDIGDLKAAVKEALEVKANRFGYKHLGENKTLLMIFINSSLRTRLSTQKAAMNLGMNVIVLDVNQGAWKLETEHGVIMDGDKPEHLLEAVPVMGCYCDVIGVRSFAQFQSKDDDYSEKILNQFIKYSGRPVFSMEAATRHPLQSFADLITIEEYKKKERPKVVLTWAPHPKALPQAVPNSFAEWMRAADYDFVITHPHGYELSEEFTAGVPIIYDQDEALRDADFVYAKNWAAFADPNYGKVLSTDRSWTVTTEKMALTNNAYFMHCLPVRRNMIVSDDVIESPQSIVIPEAANREISATVVLKRILESL
;
A
#
# COMPACT_ATOMS: atom_id res chain seq x y z
N MET A 1 1.37 -7.42 18.29
CA MET A 1 1.69 -6.27 17.42
C MET A 1 0.78 -5.10 17.76
N ARG A 2 1.33 -3.95 18.18
CA ARG A 2 0.48 -2.80 18.56
C ARG A 2 0.11 -1.94 17.34
N ASN A 3 1.07 -1.62 16.51
CA ASN A 3 0.85 -0.83 15.30
C ASN A 3 1.37 -1.58 14.07
N PHE A 4 0.87 -1.21 12.88
CA PHE A 4 1.35 -1.73 11.62
C PHE A 4 1.46 -0.61 10.58
N THR A 5 2.67 -0.17 10.28
CA THR A 5 2.96 0.99 9.42
C THR A 5 4.00 0.72 8.35
N ASN A 6 4.85 -0.30 8.54
CA ASN A 6 5.94 -0.66 7.63
C ASN A 6 6.32 -2.15 7.76
N VAL A 7 7.28 -2.61 6.98
CA VAL A 7 7.70 -4.01 6.93
C VAL A 7 8.26 -4.55 8.25
N ASN A 8 8.89 -3.70 9.07
CA ASN A 8 9.49 -4.15 10.34
C ASN A 8 8.43 -4.53 11.39
N ASP A 9 7.22 -3.97 11.27
CA ASP A 9 6.14 -4.26 12.22
C ASP A 9 5.59 -5.68 12.07
N ILE A 10 5.77 -6.33 10.91
CA ILE A 10 5.29 -7.69 10.67
C ILE A 10 6.23 -8.77 11.22
N GLY A 11 7.50 -8.42 11.52
CA GLY A 11 8.51 -9.37 11.99
C GLY A 11 9.01 -10.32 10.89
N ASP A 12 9.14 -11.60 11.20
CA ASP A 12 9.63 -12.59 10.22
C ASP A 12 8.67 -12.75 9.05
N LEU A 13 9.13 -12.44 7.84
CA LEU A 13 8.32 -12.46 6.63
C LEU A 13 7.87 -13.87 6.24
N LYS A 14 8.74 -14.88 6.40
CA LYS A 14 8.40 -16.26 6.06
C LYS A 14 7.31 -16.80 6.98
N ALA A 15 7.41 -16.48 8.27
CA ALA A 15 6.36 -16.81 9.25
C ALA A 15 5.05 -16.08 8.95
N ALA A 16 5.11 -14.79 8.58
CA ALA A 16 3.94 -14.00 8.23
C ALA A 16 3.22 -14.52 6.97
N VAL A 17 3.98 -14.91 5.94
CA VAL A 17 3.42 -15.53 4.74
C VAL A 17 2.79 -16.89 5.05
N LYS A 18 3.45 -17.72 5.85
CA LYS A 18 2.89 -19.01 6.29
C LYS A 18 1.54 -18.80 7.00
N GLU A 19 1.50 -17.88 7.95
CA GLU A 19 0.26 -17.51 8.65
C GLU A 19 -0.82 -16.99 7.68
N ALA A 20 -0.44 -16.20 6.69
CA ALA A 20 -1.37 -15.70 5.68
C ALA A 20 -2.00 -16.85 4.86
N LEU A 21 -1.22 -17.85 4.48
CA LEU A 21 -1.73 -19.03 3.78
C LEU A 21 -2.65 -19.88 4.68
N GLU A 22 -2.32 -20.01 5.97
CA GLU A 22 -3.19 -20.67 6.96
C GLU A 22 -4.52 -19.93 7.13
N VAL A 23 -4.48 -18.60 7.28
CA VAL A 23 -5.68 -17.74 7.32
C VAL A 23 -6.48 -17.86 6.02
N LYS A 24 -5.83 -17.89 4.87
CA LYS A 24 -6.49 -18.04 3.56
C LYS A 24 -7.22 -19.38 3.45
N ALA A 25 -6.65 -20.44 3.99
CA ALA A 25 -7.27 -21.79 4.04
C ALA A 25 -8.44 -21.87 5.03
N ASN A 26 -8.41 -21.09 6.11
CA ASN A 26 -9.44 -21.10 7.16
C ASN A 26 -9.86 -19.67 7.56
N ARG A 27 -10.54 -18.97 6.65
CA ARG A 27 -10.89 -17.53 6.79
C ARG A 27 -11.72 -17.18 8.00
N PHE A 28 -12.47 -18.12 8.56
CA PHE A 28 -13.38 -17.90 9.70
C PHE A 28 -12.87 -18.54 11.00
N GLY A 29 -11.72 -19.21 10.98
CA GLY A 29 -11.17 -19.92 12.13
C GLY A 29 -10.84 -19.03 13.34
N TYR A 30 -10.68 -17.73 13.09
CA TYR A 30 -10.28 -16.75 14.10
C TYR A 30 -11.40 -15.78 14.49
N LYS A 31 -12.67 -16.11 14.18
CA LYS A 31 -13.82 -15.22 14.38
C LYS A 31 -13.99 -14.80 15.86
N HIS A 32 -13.61 -15.63 16.79
CA HIS A 32 -13.68 -15.36 18.23
C HIS A 32 -12.79 -14.19 18.69
N LEU A 33 -11.72 -13.84 17.97
CA LEU A 33 -10.80 -12.78 18.35
C LEU A 33 -11.44 -11.39 18.30
N GLY A 34 -12.36 -11.17 17.38
CA GLY A 34 -13.03 -9.89 17.19
C GLY A 34 -14.37 -9.75 17.93
N GLU A 35 -14.77 -10.74 18.72
CA GLU A 35 -16.02 -10.68 19.46
C GLU A 35 -16.05 -9.47 20.41
N ASN A 36 -17.11 -8.65 20.30
CA ASN A 36 -17.26 -7.39 21.03
C ASN A 36 -16.15 -6.34 20.76
N LYS A 37 -15.37 -6.49 19.69
CA LYS A 37 -14.37 -5.52 19.25
C LYS A 37 -14.87 -4.70 18.06
N THR A 38 -14.44 -3.45 18.00
CA THR A 38 -14.81 -2.51 16.93
C THR A 38 -13.57 -2.01 16.22
N LEU A 39 -13.54 -2.18 14.91
CA LEU A 39 -12.59 -1.51 14.00
C LEU A 39 -13.19 -0.18 13.55
N LEU A 40 -12.46 0.93 13.72
CA LEU A 40 -12.74 2.20 13.09
C LEU A 40 -11.82 2.40 11.89
N MET A 41 -12.40 2.57 10.71
CA MET A 41 -11.67 2.84 9.47
C MET A 41 -11.83 4.31 9.07
N ILE A 42 -10.73 5.06 9.08
CA ILE A 42 -10.70 6.49 8.75
C ILE A 42 -10.20 6.66 7.31
N PHE A 43 -11.02 7.29 6.48
CA PHE A 43 -10.69 7.64 5.10
C PHE A 43 -10.60 9.16 4.94
N ILE A 44 -9.39 9.68 4.80
CA ILE A 44 -9.14 11.05 4.35
C ILE A 44 -9.19 11.09 2.82
N ASN A 45 -8.77 10.01 2.19
CA ASN A 45 -8.87 9.78 0.75
C ASN A 45 -9.71 8.53 0.46
N SER A 46 -10.62 8.61 -0.49
CA SER A 46 -11.52 7.52 -0.87
C SER A 46 -10.76 6.29 -1.40
N SER A 47 -11.34 5.11 -1.22
CA SER A 47 -10.83 3.86 -1.78
C SER A 47 -11.95 2.82 -1.93
N LEU A 48 -11.96 2.13 -3.07
CA LEU A 48 -12.84 0.99 -3.27
C LEU A 48 -12.27 -0.28 -2.60
N ARG A 49 -11.08 -0.68 -3.00
CA ARG A 49 -10.48 -1.98 -2.58
C ARG A 49 -10.11 -2.01 -1.11
N THR A 50 -9.45 -0.97 -0.61
CA THR A 50 -9.08 -0.89 0.81
C THR A 50 -10.32 -0.96 1.70
N ARG A 51 -11.40 -0.25 1.32
CA ARG A 51 -12.66 -0.29 2.04
C ARG A 51 -13.22 -1.71 2.09
N LEU A 52 -13.41 -2.34 0.94
CA LEU A 52 -14.03 -3.66 0.85
C LEU A 52 -13.18 -4.76 1.50
N SER A 53 -11.86 -4.79 1.22
CA SER A 53 -10.97 -5.83 1.72
C SER A 53 -10.78 -5.76 3.24
N THR A 54 -10.60 -4.56 3.79
CA THR A 54 -10.37 -4.38 5.23
C THR A 54 -11.66 -4.60 6.03
N GLN A 55 -12.81 -4.12 5.54
CA GLN A 55 -14.11 -4.45 6.15
C GLN A 55 -14.34 -5.97 6.17
N LYS A 56 -14.11 -6.63 5.02
CA LYS A 56 -14.28 -8.08 4.91
C LYS A 56 -13.36 -8.82 5.88
N ALA A 57 -12.10 -8.42 5.99
CA ALA A 57 -11.14 -8.99 6.93
C ALA A 57 -11.61 -8.87 8.38
N ALA A 58 -12.04 -7.68 8.80
CA ALA A 58 -12.56 -7.45 10.16
C ALA A 58 -13.81 -8.28 10.45
N MET A 59 -14.75 -8.35 9.50
CA MET A 59 -15.96 -9.16 9.63
C MET A 59 -15.66 -10.67 9.74
N ASN A 60 -14.67 -11.17 9.01
CA ASN A 60 -14.22 -12.58 9.12
C ASN A 60 -13.65 -12.90 10.51
N LEU A 61 -13.00 -11.89 11.14
CA LEU A 61 -12.51 -12.00 12.52
C LEU A 61 -13.60 -11.77 13.59
N GLY A 62 -14.83 -11.43 13.20
CA GLY A 62 -15.95 -11.20 14.11
C GLY A 62 -16.06 -9.79 14.67
N MET A 63 -15.31 -8.83 14.15
CA MET A 63 -15.35 -7.44 14.59
C MET A 63 -16.58 -6.70 14.06
N ASN A 64 -17.07 -5.73 14.85
CA ASN A 64 -17.88 -4.63 14.32
C ASN A 64 -17.00 -3.67 13.53
N VAL A 65 -17.59 -3.01 12.52
CA VAL A 65 -16.84 -2.06 11.65
C VAL A 65 -17.57 -0.74 11.56
N ILE A 66 -16.88 0.33 11.89
CA ILE A 66 -17.31 1.70 11.65
C ILE A 66 -16.41 2.28 10.56
N VAL A 67 -17.00 2.89 9.54
CA VAL A 67 -16.27 3.53 8.44
C VAL A 67 -16.60 5.02 8.44
N LEU A 68 -15.57 5.85 8.54
CA LEU A 68 -15.67 7.30 8.53
C LEU A 68 -14.90 7.87 7.34
N ASP A 69 -15.63 8.52 6.43
CA ASP A 69 -15.07 9.39 5.39
C ASP A 69 -15.01 10.81 5.92
N VAL A 70 -13.82 11.29 6.29
CA VAL A 70 -13.64 12.59 6.98
C VAL A 70 -14.20 13.76 6.18
N ASN A 71 -14.12 13.75 4.85
CA ASN A 71 -14.59 14.85 4.01
C ASN A 71 -16.04 14.69 3.49
N GLN A 72 -16.75 13.61 3.83
CA GLN A 72 -18.10 13.34 3.34
C GLN A 72 -19.07 12.90 4.44
N GLY A 73 -18.58 12.24 5.48
CA GLY A 73 -19.37 11.73 6.61
C GLY A 73 -19.14 12.47 7.93
N ALA A 74 -18.20 13.42 7.96
CA ALA A 74 -17.89 14.26 9.10
C ALA A 74 -17.41 15.63 8.60
N TRP A 75 -17.29 16.57 9.51
CA TRP A 75 -16.69 17.88 9.22
C TRP A 75 -15.18 17.77 9.01
N LYS A 76 -14.58 18.80 8.41
CA LYS A 76 -13.15 18.92 8.22
C LYS A 76 -12.42 19.04 9.56
N LEU A 77 -11.26 18.42 9.66
CA LEU A 77 -10.41 18.49 10.83
C LEU A 77 -9.24 19.44 10.60
N GLU A 78 -8.93 20.26 11.61
CA GLU A 78 -7.70 21.02 11.65
C GLU A 78 -6.54 20.14 12.12
N THR A 79 -5.39 20.21 11.44
CA THR A 79 -4.21 19.38 11.72
C THR A 79 -3.02 20.19 12.20
N GLU A 80 -3.06 21.51 12.05
CA GLU A 80 -1.95 22.42 12.33
C GLU A 80 -2.01 22.95 13.75
N HIS A 81 -0.89 22.85 14.49
CA HIS A 81 -0.77 23.41 15.84
C HIS A 81 -0.70 24.94 15.83
N GLY A 82 -1.29 25.55 16.82
CA GLY A 82 -1.16 27.00 17.08
C GLY A 82 -1.97 27.91 16.16
N VAL A 83 -2.83 27.33 15.31
CA VAL A 83 -3.73 28.10 14.45
C VAL A 83 -4.91 28.66 15.23
N ILE A 84 -5.42 29.82 14.82
CA ILE A 84 -6.71 30.33 15.26
C ILE A 84 -7.78 29.67 14.40
N MET A 85 -8.66 28.89 15.02
CA MET A 85 -9.70 28.11 14.32
C MET A 85 -10.94 28.97 14.00
N ASP A 86 -10.76 30.00 13.18
CA ASP A 86 -11.82 30.93 12.72
C ASP A 86 -12.29 30.64 11.28
N GLY A 87 -11.82 29.54 10.68
CA GLY A 87 -12.14 29.10 9.31
C GLY A 87 -13.23 28.04 9.25
N ASP A 88 -13.12 27.16 8.24
CA ASP A 88 -14.13 26.13 7.90
C ASP A 88 -13.89 24.76 8.56
N LYS A 89 -12.94 24.66 9.48
CA LYS A 89 -12.59 23.44 10.22
C LYS A 89 -13.02 23.61 11.68
N PRO A 90 -14.16 23.03 12.10
CA PRO A 90 -14.74 23.29 13.44
C PRO A 90 -14.09 22.50 14.58
N GLU A 91 -13.27 21.48 14.28
CA GLU A 91 -12.64 20.64 15.28
C GLU A 91 -11.17 20.36 14.95
N HIS A 92 -10.32 20.39 15.97
CA HIS A 92 -8.92 20.03 15.82
C HIS A 92 -8.71 18.52 15.97
N LEU A 93 -7.77 17.98 15.24
CA LEU A 93 -7.45 16.54 15.25
C LEU A 93 -7.01 16.05 16.65
N LEU A 94 -6.45 16.95 17.48
CA LEU A 94 -6.03 16.62 18.86
C LEU A 94 -7.19 16.30 19.80
N GLU A 95 -8.39 16.81 19.54
CA GLU A 95 -9.61 16.46 20.27
C GLU A 95 -10.32 15.30 19.57
N ALA A 96 -10.41 15.34 18.24
CA ALA A 96 -11.14 14.32 17.48
C ALA A 96 -10.55 12.92 17.62
N VAL A 97 -9.22 12.78 17.58
CA VAL A 97 -8.55 11.46 17.60
C VAL A 97 -8.71 10.73 18.94
N PRO A 98 -8.50 11.36 20.12
CA PRO A 98 -8.81 10.72 21.40
C PRO A 98 -10.29 10.31 21.53
N VAL A 99 -11.21 11.17 21.05
CA VAL A 99 -12.66 10.87 21.07
C VAL A 99 -12.98 9.66 20.19
N MET A 100 -12.42 9.58 18.98
CA MET A 100 -12.53 8.39 18.12
C MET A 100 -12.01 7.13 18.82
N GLY A 101 -10.91 7.24 19.56
CA GLY A 101 -10.36 6.16 20.38
C GLY A 101 -11.31 5.65 21.49
N CYS A 102 -12.26 6.47 21.96
CA CYS A 102 -13.26 6.03 22.93
C CYS A 102 -14.30 5.06 22.32
N TYR A 103 -14.49 5.11 21.01
CA TYR A 103 -15.56 4.36 20.32
C TYR A 103 -15.07 3.12 19.56
N CYS A 104 -13.79 2.78 19.65
CA CYS A 104 -13.23 1.63 18.95
C CYS A 104 -12.11 0.95 19.75
N ASP A 105 -11.71 -0.23 19.30
CA ASP A 105 -10.60 -1.01 19.85
C ASP A 105 -9.35 -0.92 18.95
N VAL A 106 -9.54 -0.75 17.63
CA VAL A 106 -8.46 -0.67 16.64
C VAL A 106 -8.81 0.41 15.61
N ILE A 107 -7.82 1.15 15.13
CA ILE A 107 -8.00 2.19 14.11
C ILE A 107 -7.17 1.87 12.87
N GLY A 108 -7.82 1.88 11.70
CA GLY A 108 -7.17 1.89 10.39
C GLY A 108 -7.21 3.31 9.82
N VAL A 109 -6.08 3.83 9.35
CA VAL A 109 -5.97 5.18 8.79
C VAL A 109 -5.53 5.12 7.33
N ARG A 110 -6.23 5.89 6.46
CA ARG A 110 -5.85 6.12 5.08
C ARG A 110 -5.69 7.60 4.82
N SER A 111 -4.46 8.03 4.53
CA SER A 111 -4.09 9.43 4.32
C SER A 111 -2.98 9.54 3.28
N PHE A 112 -3.28 10.08 2.10
CA PHE A 112 -2.30 10.24 1.02
C PHE A 112 -1.35 11.41 1.22
N ALA A 113 -0.22 11.37 0.51
CA ALA A 113 0.61 12.53 0.29
C ALA A 113 -0.21 13.68 -0.34
N GLN A 114 -0.02 14.87 0.17
CA GLN A 114 -0.72 16.07 -0.32
C GLN A 114 0.07 16.80 -1.40
N PHE A 115 1.37 16.50 -1.56
CA PHE A 115 2.31 17.12 -2.49
C PHE A 115 2.47 18.64 -2.29
N GLN A 116 2.15 19.15 -1.10
CA GLN A 116 2.35 20.55 -0.73
C GLN A 116 3.70 20.77 -0.05
N SER A 117 4.09 19.83 0.82
CA SER A 117 5.36 19.82 1.54
C SER A 117 5.88 18.37 1.57
N LYS A 118 7.08 18.17 1.01
CA LYS A 118 7.74 16.86 1.05
C LYS A 118 8.04 16.43 2.49
N ASP A 119 8.48 17.36 3.32
CA ASP A 119 8.82 17.08 4.72
C ASP A 119 7.58 16.65 5.52
N ASP A 120 6.43 17.32 5.32
CA ASP A 120 5.17 16.93 5.98
C ASP A 120 4.70 15.55 5.51
N ASP A 121 4.74 15.28 4.20
CA ASP A 121 4.35 13.98 3.65
C ASP A 121 5.29 12.86 4.15
N TYR A 122 6.62 13.08 4.11
CA TYR A 122 7.61 12.08 4.52
C TYR A 122 7.72 11.93 6.04
N SER A 123 7.24 12.89 6.83
CA SER A 123 7.09 12.73 8.28
C SER A 123 5.88 11.88 8.67
N GLU A 124 5.03 11.47 7.72
CA GLU A 124 3.77 10.75 7.98
C GLU A 124 2.88 11.43 9.03
N LYS A 125 2.83 12.77 8.98
CA LYS A 125 2.27 13.64 10.02
C LYS A 125 0.90 13.19 10.51
N ILE A 126 -0.03 12.92 9.60
CA ILE A 126 -1.40 12.54 9.96
C ILE A 126 -1.45 11.17 10.63
N LEU A 127 -0.80 10.15 10.03
CA LEU A 127 -0.76 8.81 10.60
C LEU A 127 -0.14 8.84 12.01
N ASN A 128 0.96 9.57 12.19
CA ASN A 128 1.64 9.70 13.46
C ASN A 128 0.81 10.41 14.53
N GLN A 129 -0.06 11.36 14.16
CA GLN A 129 -1.01 11.98 15.09
C GLN A 129 -2.05 10.95 15.60
N PHE A 130 -2.57 10.07 14.73
CA PHE A 130 -3.45 8.98 15.17
C PHE A 130 -2.73 8.00 16.10
N ILE A 131 -1.51 7.58 15.79
CA ILE A 131 -0.71 6.70 16.64
C ILE A 131 -0.47 7.33 18.02
N LYS A 132 -0.16 8.62 18.05
CA LYS A 132 0.20 9.32 19.27
C LYS A 132 -0.99 9.59 20.19
N TYR A 133 -2.14 9.95 19.63
CA TYR A 133 -3.24 10.53 20.41
C TYR A 133 -4.46 9.62 20.57
N SER A 134 -4.64 8.58 19.75
CA SER A 134 -5.84 7.73 19.84
C SER A 134 -5.91 6.84 21.08
N GLY A 135 -4.77 6.53 21.70
CA GLY A 135 -4.69 5.53 22.77
C GLY A 135 -4.97 4.08 22.31
N ARG A 136 -5.19 3.87 21.02
CA ARG A 136 -5.54 2.57 20.43
C ARG A 136 -4.44 2.08 19.48
N PRO A 137 -4.35 0.77 19.23
CA PRO A 137 -3.57 0.26 18.10
C PRO A 137 -4.00 0.87 16.79
N VAL A 138 -3.01 1.27 15.98
CA VAL A 138 -3.24 1.90 14.67
C VAL A 138 -2.52 1.12 13.58
N PHE A 139 -3.20 0.91 12.46
CA PHE A 139 -2.55 0.39 11.25
C PHE A 139 -2.78 1.29 10.04
N SER A 140 -1.76 1.36 9.19
CA SER A 140 -1.84 2.11 7.94
C SER A 140 -2.61 1.31 6.88
N MET A 141 -3.70 1.88 6.39
CA MET A 141 -4.43 1.38 5.22
C MET A 141 -3.86 1.92 3.90
N GLU A 142 -3.07 2.92 3.95
CA GLU A 142 -2.18 3.61 3.02
C GLU A 142 -1.89 5.00 3.60
N ALA A 143 -0.63 5.37 3.66
CA ALA A 143 -0.20 6.66 4.16
C ALA A 143 0.53 7.46 3.06
N ALA A 144 1.19 8.55 3.39
CA ALA A 144 1.83 9.40 2.40
C ALA A 144 3.00 8.70 1.69
N THR A 145 3.79 7.91 2.43
CA THR A 145 5.01 7.28 1.92
C THR A 145 4.96 5.76 1.84
N ARG A 146 3.98 5.11 2.49
CA ARG A 146 3.88 3.65 2.59
C ARG A 146 2.46 3.11 2.42
N HIS A 147 2.37 1.91 1.85
CA HIS A 147 1.13 1.13 1.78
C HIS A 147 1.39 -0.33 2.22
N PRO A 148 1.68 -0.57 3.51
CA PRO A 148 2.17 -1.88 3.97
C PRO A 148 1.19 -3.03 3.76
N LEU A 149 -0.12 -2.80 3.88
CA LEU A 149 -1.14 -3.82 3.57
C LEU A 149 -1.12 -4.26 2.10
N GLN A 150 -0.82 -3.34 1.16
CA GLN A 150 -0.68 -3.70 -0.24
C GLN A 150 0.56 -4.56 -0.43
N SER A 151 1.71 -4.09 0.04
CA SER A 151 2.97 -4.81 -0.19
C SER A 151 3.02 -6.17 0.52
N PHE A 152 2.32 -6.32 1.63
CA PHE A 152 2.14 -7.66 2.22
C PHE A 152 1.24 -8.55 1.35
N ALA A 153 0.20 -8.02 0.73
CA ALA A 153 -0.61 -8.76 -0.24
C ALA A 153 0.20 -9.13 -1.49
N ASP A 154 1.07 -8.22 -1.96
CA ASP A 154 1.97 -8.46 -3.09
C ASP A 154 2.95 -9.59 -2.77
N LEU A 155 3.56 -9.56 -1.57
CA LEU A 155 4.45 -10.63 -1.10
C LEU A 155 3.73 -11.98 -1.02
N ILE A 156 2.55 -12.05 -0.41
CA ILE A 156 1.73 -13.27 -0.37
C ILE A 156 1.49 -13.80 -1.78
N THR A 157 1.16 -12.91 -2.73
CA THR A 157 0.89 -13.29 -4.11
C THR A 157 2.13 -13.81 -4.80
N ILE A 158 3.29 -13.15 -4.64
CA ILE A 158 4.56 -13.65 -5.19
C ILE A 158 4.89 -15.02 -4.62
N GLU A 159 4.74 -15.24 -3.32
CA GLU A 159 5.00 -16.52 -2.67
C GLU A 159 4.09 -17.65 -3.18
N GLU A 160 2.83 -17.35 -3.56
CA GLU A 160 1.90 -18.32 -4.15
C GLU A 160 2.26 -18.71 -5.60
N TYR A 161 2.85 -17.78 -6.36
CA TYR A 161 3.09 -17.96 -7.81
C TYR A 161 4.55 -18.20 -8.17
N LYS A 162 5.51 -17.94 -7.26
CA LYS A 162 6.93 -18.12 -7.56
C LYS A 162 7.28 -19.57 -7.86
N LYS A 163 8.20 -19.76 -8.82
CA LYS A 163 8.70 -21.07 -9.26
C LYS A 163 10.11 -21.37 -8.74
N LYS A 164 10.78 -20.38 -8.14
CA LYS A 164 12.11 -20.48 -7.55
C LYS A 164 12.19 -19.68 -6.25
N GLU A 165 13.14 -19.99 -5.39
CA GLU A 165 13.25 -19.36 -4.06
C GLU A 165 13.46 -17.85 -4.14
N ARG A 166 14.38 -17.40 -5.02
CA ARG A 166 14.68 -15.99 -5.28
C ARG A 166 14.23 -15.60 -6.70
N PRO A 167 12.96 -15.26 -6.91
CA PRO A 167 12.49 -14.80 -8.21
C PRO A 167 13.08 -13.43 -8.55
N LYS A 168 13.28 -13.15 -9.85
CA LYS A 168 13.57 -11.81 -10.33
C LYS A 168 12.26 -11.01 -10.37
N VAL A 169 12.18 -9.96 -9.56
CA VAL A 169 11.02 -9.08 -9.44
C VAL A 169 11.40 -7.70 -9.98
N VAL A 170 10.66 -7.19 -10.92
CA VAL A 170 10.89 -5.86 -11.50
C VAL A 170 9.75 -4.93 -11.14
N LEU A 171 10.06 -3.84 -10.43
CA LEU A 171 9.17 -2.70 -10.29
C LEU A 171 9.43 -1.74 -11.45
N THR A 172 8.45 -1.58 -12.33
CA THR A 172 8.55 -0.64 -13.45
C THR A 172 7.63 0.56 -13.28
N TRP A 173 8.18 1.76 -13.47
CA TRP A 173 7.36 2.94 -13.67
C TRP A 173 6.52 2.79 -14.94
N ALA A 174 5.34 3.40 -14.95
CA ALA A 174 4.47 3.47 -16.13
C ALA A 174 3.76 4.83 -16.18
N PRO A 175 3.41 5.35 -17.38
CA PRO A 175 2.84 6.68 -17.52
C PRO A 175 1.44 6.81 -16.90
N HIS A 176 1.12 8.01 -16.43
CA HIS A 176 -0.19 8.35 -15.88
C HIS A 176 -0.47 9.86 -16.06
N PRO A 177 -1.73 10.29 -16.32
CA PRO A 177 -2.03 11.71 -16.57
C PRO A 177 -2.02 12.59 -15.31
N LYS A 178 -1.98 11.99 -14.12
CA LYS A 178 -1.95 12.70 -12.83
C LYS A 178 -0.77 12.23 -12.00
N ALA A 179 -0.25 13.11 -11.15
CA ALA A 179 0.69 12.75 -10.12
C ALA A 179 0.04 11.75 -9.13
N LEU A 180 0.73 10.64 -8.87
CA LEU A 180 0.30 9.64 -7.89
C LEU A 180 1.31 9.54 -6.76
N PRO A 181 0.88 9.21 -5.52
CA PRO A 181 1.77 9.02 -4.39
C PRO A 181 2.85 7.97 -4.62
N GLN A 182 3.97 8.14 -3.95
CA GLN A 182 5.07 7.18 -3.94
C GLN A 182 4.85 6.04 -2.92
N ALA A 183 3.77 6.07 -2.18
CA ALA A 183 3.46 5.12 -1.10
C ALA A 183 3.51 3.64 -1.54
N VAL A 184 2.94 3.31 -2.69
CA VAL A 184 2.94 1.93 -3.20
C VAL A 184 4.33 1.50 -3.67
N PRO A 185 5.04 2.22 -4.57
CA PRO A 185 6.37 1.81 -5.01
C PRO A 185 7.40 1.82 -3.88
N ASN A 186 7.36 2.77 -2.95
CA ASN A 186 8.21 2.79 -1.77
C ASN A 186 8.00 1.54 -0.91
N SER A 187 6.76 1.25 -0.56
CA SER A 187 6.43 0.06 0.24
C SER A 187 6.80 -1.22 -0.49
N PHE A 188 6.51 -1.32 -1.80
CA PHE A 188 6.90 -2.48 -2.59
C PHE A 188 8.41 -2.71 -2.56
N ALA A 189 9.21 -1.64 -2.77
CA ALA A 189 10.67 -1.71 -2.70
C ALA A 189 11.16 -2.17 -1.31
N GLU A 190 10.62 -1.60 -0.24
CA GLU A 190 10.95 -1.96 1.14
C GLU A 190 10.68 -3.47 1.42
N TRP A 191 9.54 -3.98 0.97
CA TRP A 191 9.15 -5.37 1.18
C TRP A 191 9.92 -6.36 0.32
N MET A 192 10.19 -6.05 -0.95
CA MET A 192 10.97 -6.92 -1.84
C MET A 192 12.42 -7.03 -1.40
N ARG A 193 13.02 -5.94 -0.88
CA ARG A 193 14.34 -5.97 -0.24
C ARG A 193 14.35 -6.86 1.00
N ALA A 194 13.36 -6.72 1.87
CA ALA A 194 13.25 -7.52 3.08
C ALA A 194 13.02 -9.02 2.79
N ALA A 195 12.36 -9.35 1.66
CA ALA A 195 12.15 -10.71 1.21
C ALA A 195 13.39 -11.33 0.55
N ASP A 196 14.48 -10.58 0.35
CA ASP A 196 15.73 -11.01 -0.29
C ASP A 196 15.53 -11.58 -1.70
N TYR A 197 14.63 -10.96 -2.50
CA TYR A 197 14.44 -11.31 -3.90
C TYR A 197 15.51 -10.69 -4.79
N ASP A 198 15.69 -11.21 -6.01
CA ASP A 198 16.44 -10.53 -7.07
C ASP A 198 15.59 -9.36 -7.59
N PHE A 199 15.68 -8.22 -6.90
CA PHE A 199 14.79 -7.09 -7.09
C PHE A 199 15.46 -5.94 -7.82
N VAL A 200 14.79 -5.43 -8.86
CA VAL A 200 15.24 -4.34 -9.72
C VAL A 200 14.15 -3.28 -9.85
N ILE A 201 14.54 -2.02 -9.87
CA ILE A 201 13.64 -0.89 -10.17
C ILE A 201 14.02 -0.28 -11.51
N THR A 202 13.00 0.04 -12.34
CA THR A 202 13.20 0.73 -13.61
C THR A 202 12.21 1.89 -13.76
N HIS A 203 12.72 3.04 -14.17
CA HIS A 203 11.95 4.27 -14.35
C HIS A 203 12.72 5.26 -15.24
N PRO A 204 12.05 6.26 -15.87
CA PRO A 204 12.73 7.36 -16.53
C PRO A 204 13.53 8.20 -15.52
N HIS A 205 14.58 8.90 -15.99
CA HIS A 205 15.29 9.86 -15.17
C HIS A 205 14.34 10.89 -14.54
N GLY A 206 14.60 11.25 -13.28
CA GLY A 206 13.79 12.19 -12.50
C GLY A 206 12.65 11.53 -11.71
N TYR A 207 12.50 10.21 -11.81
CA TYR A 207 11.52 9.44 -11.02
C TYR A 207 12.17 8.52 -9.97
N GLU A 208 13.40 8.82 -9.58
CA GLU A 208 14.07 8.14 -8.48
C GLU A 208 13.19 8.21 -7.21
N LEU A 209 13.06 7.09 -6.52
CA LEU A 209 12.44 7.03 -5.19
C LEU A 209 13.45 7.42 -4.11
N SER A 210 12.97 7.73 -2.92
CA SER A 210 13.85 8.03 -1.79
C SER A 210 14.79 6.84 -1.48
N GLU A 211 16.05 7.14 -1.21
CA GLU A 211 17.07 6.15 -0.83
C GLU A 211 16.67 5.36 0.43
N GLU A 212 15.85 5.93 1.29
CA GLU A 212 15.28 5.23 2.46
C GLU A 212 14.67 3.89 2.06
N PHE A 213 13.98 3.83 0.91
CA PHE A 213 13.29 2.62 0.44
C PHE A 213 14.12 1.78 -0.54
N THR A 214 15.06 2.41 -1.24
CA THR A 214 15.74 1.80 -2.40
C THR A 214 17.23 1.53 -2.19
N ALA A 215 17.79 1.84 -1.01
CA ALA A 215 19.21 1.62 -0.74
C ALA A 215 19.65 0.17 -1.08
N GLY A 216 20.66 0.06 -1.97
CA GLY A 216 21.19 -1.22 -2.43
C GLY A 216 20.37 -1.93 -3.52
N VAL A 217 19.26 -1.34 -3.99
CA VAL A 217 18.48 -1.88 -5.11
C VAL A 217 19.07 -1.38 -6.43
N PRO A 218 19.36 -2.26 -7.41
CA PRO A 218 19.75 -1.85 -8.76
C PRO A 218 18.65 -1.03 -9.43
N ILE A 219 19.03 0.12 -10.00
CA ILE A 219 18.17 0.96 -10.82
C ILE A 219 18.66 0.86 -12.26
N ILE A 220 17.79 0.44 -13.17
CA ILE A 220 18.07 0.30 -14.60
C ILE A 220 17.15 1.25 -15.35
N TYR A 221 17.72 2.21 -16.08
CA TYR A 221 16.94 3.23 -16.80
C TYR A 221 16.41 2.76 -18.17
N ASP A 222 16.88 1.61 -18.65
CA ASP A 222 16.33 0.92 -19.82
C ASP A 222 15.31 -0.14 -19.33
N GLN A 223 14.04 0.10 -19.67
CA GLN A 223 12.94 -0.79 -19.24
C GLN A 223 13.08 -2.19 -19.85
N ASP A 224 13.49 -2.29 -21.13
CA ASP A 224 13.61 -3.58 -21.80
C ASP A 224 14.77 -4.41 -21.21
N GLU A 225 15.88 -3.75 -20.86
CA GLU A 225 16.98 -4.39 -20.13
C GLU A 225 16.53 -4.89 -18.75
N ALA A 226 15.81 -4.05 -17.99
CA ALA A 226 15.33 -4.42 -16.67
C ALA A 226 14.38 -5.63 -16.71
N LEU A 227 13.53 -5.71 -17.71
CA LEU A 227 12.51 -6.77 -17.86
C LEU A 227 13.09 -8.12 -18.30
N ARG A 228 14.32 -8.18 -18.87
CA ARG A 228 14.91 -9.45 -19.29
C ARG A 228 14.95 -10.46 -18.15
N ASP A 229 14.48 -11.67 -18.43
CA ASP A 229 14.46 -12.81 -17.49
C ASP A 229 13.70 -12.54 -16.17
N ALA A 230 12.85 -11.50 -16.11
CA ALA A 230 11.98 -11.27 -14.95
C ALA A 230 10.98 -12.41 -14.76
N ASP A 231 10.70 -12.77 -13.51
CA ASP A 231 9.65 -13.73 -13.13
C ASP A 231 8.36 -13.02 -12.73
N PHE A 232 8.48 -11.76 -12.25
CA PHE A 232 7.37 -10.89 -11.90
C PHE A 232 7.62 -9.47 -12.39
N VAL A 233 6.60 -8.85 -12.98
CA VAL A 233 6.60 -7.45 -13.42
C VAL A 233 5.51 -6.71 -12.68
N TYR A 234 5.89 -5.81 -11.78
CA TYR A 234 4.98 -4.93 -11.06
C TYR A 234 5.00 -3.54 -11.69
N ALA A 235 3.94 -3.19 -12.43
CA ALA A 235 3.84 -1.88 -13.05
C ALA A 235 3.14 -0.89 -12.12
N LYS A 236 3.70 0.32 -11.97
CA LYS A 236 3.09 1.38 -11.17
C LYS A 236 3.52 2.76 -11.65
N ASN A 237 2.61 3.72 -11.58
CA ASN A 237 2.98 5.14 -11.71
C ASN A 237 3.29 5.73 -10.33
N TRP A 238 4.24 6.65 -10.30
CA TRP A 238 4.49 7.55 -9.17
C TRP A 238 5.02 8.89 -9.66
N ALA A 239 4.80 9.95 -8.87
CA ALA A 239 5.29 11.29 -9.11
C ALA A 239 6.77 11.43 -8.75
N ALA A 240 7.44 12.45 -9.27
CA ALA A 240 8.83 12.77 -8.93
C ALA A 240 9.00 13.01 -7.42
N PHE A 241 10.12 12.53 -6.86
CA PHE A 241 10.47 12.70 -5.44
C PHE A 241 11.39 13.89 -5.21
N ALA A 242 12.36 14.13 -6.12
CA ALA A 242 13.39 15.12 -5.91
C ALA A 242 12.88 16.55 -6.09
N ASP A 243 13.37 17.48 -5.25
CA ASP A 243 13.13 18.90 -5.42
C ASP A 243 13.88 19.45 -6.64
N PRO A 244 13.35 20.46 -7.36
CA PRO A 244 12.08 21.17 -7.09
C PRO A 244 10.85 20.51 -7.75
N ASN A 245 10.93 19.24 -8.10
CA ASN A 245 9.90 18.52 -8.86
C ASN A 245 9.03 17.61 -8.02
N TYR A 246 9.15 17.65 -6.70
CA TYR A 246 8.34 16.83 -5.80
C TYR A 246 6.85 16.90 -6.15
N GLY A 247 6.22 15.74 -6.29
CA GLY A 247 4.80 15.62 -6.60
C GLY A 247 4.39 15.98 -8.03
N LYS A 248 5.36 16.19 -8.97
CA LYS A 248 5.06 16.53 -10.37
C LYS A 248 5.09 15.32 -11.28
N VAL A 249 4.35 15.41 -12.38
CA VAL A 249 4.44 14.52 -13.55
C VAL A 249 5.49 15.11 -14.49
N LEU A 250 6.62 14.45 -14.70
CA LEU A 250 7.71 14.89 -15.57
C LEU A 250 7.62 14.30 -16.97
N SER A 251 6.96 13.16 -17.12
CA SER A 251 6.83 12.44 -18.39
C SER A 251 5.46 11.77 -18.52
N THR A 252 4.94 11.77 -19.72
CA THR A 252 3.77 10.99 -20.17
C THR A 252 4.14 10.03 -21.29
N ASP A 253 5.42 9.70 -21.40
CA ASP A 253 5.97 8.86 -22.45
C ASP A 253 5.37 7.45 -22.40
N ARG A 254 4.61 7.10 -23.44
CA ARG A 254 3.94 5.81 -23.58
C ARG A 254 4.86 4.67 -23.98
N SER A 255 6.11 4.94 -24.32
CA SER A 255 7.09 3.87 -24.51
C SER A 255 7.30 3.03 -23.25
N TRP A 256 6.95 3.57 -22.07
CA TRP A 256 6.96 2.88 -20.77
C TRP A 256 5.70 2.06 -20.47
N THR A 257 4.71 2.01 -21.37
CA THR A 257 3.56 1.11 -21.26
C THR A 257 4.04 -0.34 -21.30
N VAL A 258 3.60 -1.19 -20.37
CA VAL A 258 3.90 -2.62 -20.42
C VAL A 258 3.04 -3.28 -21.49
N THR A 259 3.68 -3.80 -22.53
CA THR A 259 3.04 -4.43 -23.71
C THR A 259 3.41 -5.91 -23.81
N THR A 260 2.78 -6.62 -24.72
CA THR A 260 3.08 -8.04 -25.02
C THR A 260 4.52 -8.24 -25.48
N GLU A 261 5.06 -7.31 -26.29
CA GLU A 261 6.44 -7.36 -26.75
C GLU A 261 7.43 -7.26 -25.57
N LYS A 262 7.12 -6.39 -24.59
CA LYS A 262 7.93 -6.28 -23.36
C LYS A 262 7.80 -7.49 -22.46
N MET A 263 6.59 -8.03 -22.32
CA MET A 263 6.40 -9.26 -21.56
C MET A 263 7.10 -10.46 -22.22
N ALA A 264 7.28 -10.47 -23.54
CA ALA A 264 8.04 -11.49 -24.26
C ALA A 264 9.56 -11.47 -23.95
N LEU A 265 10.10 -10.37 -23.41
CA LEU A 265 11.50 -10.29 -22.94
C LEU A 265 11.72 -11.01 -21.61
N THR A 266 10.68 -11.29 -20.87
CA THR A 266 10.72 -11.85 -19.52
C THR A 266 10.83 -13.38 -19.54
N ASN A 267 11.05 -13.98 -18.38
CA ASN A 267 10.97 -15.44 -18.19
C ASN A 267 9.50 -15.90 -18.01
N ASN A 268 8.64 -15.56 -18.97
CA ASN A 268 7.19 -15.80 -18.86
C ASN A 268 6.63 -15.25 -17.55
N ALA A 269 6.95 -13.99 -17.24
CA ALA A 269 6.64 -13.35 -15.98
C ALA A 269 5.14 -13.20 -15.73
N TYR A 270 4.79 -13.24 -14.45
CA TYR A 270 3.47 -12.77 -14.03
C TYR A 270 3.41 -11.25 -13.98
N PHE A 271 2.33 -10.67 -14.50
CA PHE A 271 2.04 -9.24 -14.43
C PHE A 271 1.24 -8.90 -13.18
N MET A 272 1.68 -7.88 -12.44
CA MET A 272 1.09 -7.39 -11.20
C MET A 272 0.80 -5.88 -11.26
N HIS A 273 -0.24 -5.45 -10.57
CA HIS A 273 -0.60 -4.05 -10.36
C HIS A 273 -1.64 -3.91 -9.25
N CYS A 274 -1.41 -3.04 -8.28
CA CYS A 274 -2.32 -2.83 -7.12
C CYS A 274 -3.74 -2.35 -7.45
N LEU A 275 -4.02 -2.01 -8.70
CA LEU A 275 -5.27 -1.42 -9.16
C LEU A 275 -5.66 -0.10 -8.40
N PRO A 276 -6.41 0.84 -9.01
CA PRO A 276 -6.94 0.80 -10.38
C PRO A 276 -5.84 0.97 -11.43
N VAL A 277 -6.00 0.32 -12.57
CA VAL A 277 -5.08 0.42 -13.70
C VAL A 277 -5.71 1.19 -14.84
N ARG A 278 -4.91 1.96 -15.56
CA ARG A 278 -5.32 2.59 -16.81
C ARG A 278 -4.87 1.74 -17.98
N ARG A 279 -5.82 1.06 -18.62
CA ARG A 279 -5.59 0.23 -19.80
C ARG A 279 -5.02 1.06 -20.95
N ASN A 280 -4.13 0.46 -21.73
CA ASN A 280 -3.44 1.06 -22.87
C ASN A 280 -2.66 2.35 -22.54
N MET A 281 -2.37 2.54 -21.26
CA MET A 281 -1.51 3.58 -20.73
C MET A 281 -0.45 3.00 -19.79
N ILE A 282 -0.84 2.30 -18.73
CA ILE A 282 0.06 1.59 -17.82
C ILE A 282 0.43 0.23 -18.41
N VAL A 283 -0.55 -0.48 -18.92
CA VAL A 283 -0.45 -1.82 -19.48
C VAL A 283 -1.43 -1.98 -20.63
N SER A 284 -1.07 -2.73 -21.66
CA SER A 284 -1.98 -3.04 -22.78
C SER A 284 -3.10 -4.00 -22.37
N ASP A 285 -4.20 -3.97 -23.11
CA ASP A 285 -5.34 -4.87 -22.88
C ASP A 285 -4.91 -6.34 -22.96
N ASP A 286 -4.10 -6.70 -23.95
CA ASP A 286 -3.63 -8.07 -24.16
C ASP A 286 -2.82 -8.62 -22.97
N VAL A 287 -2.04 -7.77 -22.30
CA VAL A 287 -1.27 -8.18 -21.12
C VAL A 287 -2.16 -8.34 -19.89
N ILE A 288 -3.03 -7.36 -19.61
CA ILE A 288 -3.87 -7.42 -18.40
C ILE A 288 -4.94 -8.50 -18.47
N GLU A 289 -5.36 -8.90 -19.69
CA GLU A 289 -6.32 -9.98 -19.92
C GLU A 289 -5.67 -11.35 -20.13
N SER A 290 -4.33 -11.40 -20.18
CA SER A 290 -3.59 -12.65 -20.38
C SER A 290 -3.65 -13.56 -19.14
N PRO A 291 -3.39 -14.88 -19.31
CA PRO A 291 -3.25 -15.81 -18.20
C PRO A 291 -2.09 -15.49 -17.25
N GLN A 292 -1.12 -14.67 -17.66
CA GLN A 292 0.00 -14.21 -16.84
C GLN A 292 -0.40 -13.03 -15.93
N SER A 293 -1.55 -12.41 -16.15
CA SER A 293 -2.03 -11.33 -15.28
C SER A 293 -2.60 -11.90 -13.97
N ILE A 294 -1.94 -11.60 -12.86
CA ILE A 294 -2.38 -12.04 -11.52
C ILE A 294 -2.91 -10.87 -10.66
N VAL A 295 -3.36 -9.78 -11.30
CA VAL A 295 -3.89 -8.60 -10.60
C VAL A 295 -5.14 -8.89 -9.77
N ILE A 296 -5.96 -9.87 -10.14
CA ILE A 296 -7.14 -10.26 -9.38
C ILE A 296 -6.77 -11.13 -8.15
N PRO A 297 -5.94 -12.19 -8.27
CA PRO A 297 -5.37 -12.87 -7.10
C PRO A 297 -4.65 -11.92 -6.13
N GLU A 298 -3.85 -10.97 -6.64
CA GLU A 298 -3.18 -9.93 -5.85
C GLU A 298 -4.21 -9.08 -5.08
N ALA A 299 -5.25 -8.60 -5.75
CA ALA A 299 -6.33 -7.85 -5.11
C ALA A 299 -7.09 -8.67 -4.06
N ALA A 300 -7.28 -9.98 -4.28
CA ALA A 300 -7.92 -10.88 -3.32
C ALA A 300 -7.07 -11.08 -2.06
N ASN A 301 -5.74 -11.11 -2.18
CA ASN A 301 -4.82 -11.22 -1.05
C ASN A 301 -4.80 -9.97 -0.14
N ARG A 302 -5.40 -8.85 -0.56
CA ARG A 302 -5.64 -7.67 0.29
C ARG A 302 -6.51 -7.98 1.53
N GLU A 303 -7.52 -8.85 1.37
CA GLU A 303 -8.31 -9.34 2.49
C GLU A 303 -7.44 -10.16 3.46
N ILE A 304 -6.59 -11.03 2.92
CA ILE A 304 -5.73 -11.91 3.72
C ILE A 304 -4.69 -11.10 4.49
N SER A 305 -4.00 -10.16 3.83
CA SER A 305 -3.02 -9.30 4.49
C SER A 305 -3.64 -8.50 5.64
N ALA A 306 -4.84 -7.91 5.42
CA ALA A 306 -5.56 -7.19 6.46
C ALA A 306 -6.02 -8.12 7.60
N THR A 307 -6.44 -9.37 7.29
CA THR A 307 -6.85 -10.34 8.31
C THR A 307 -5.68 -10.72 9.21
N VAL A 308 -4.49 -11.00 8.67
CA VAL A 308 -3.29 -11.31 9.48
C VAL A 308 -2.92 -10.15 10.39
N VAL A 309 -2.90 -8.93 9.84
CA VAL A 309 -2.56 -7.72 10.62
C VAL A 309 -3.56 -7.50 11.77
N LEU A 310 -4.87 -7.53 11.47
CA LEU A 310 -5.91 -7.37 12.48
C LEU A 310 -5.88 -8.50 13.51
N LYS A 311 -5.70 -9.76 13.08
CA LYS A 311 -5.54 -10.91 13.98
C LYS A 311 -4.42 -10.68 14.98
N ARG A 312 -3.21 -10.32 14.51
CA ARG A 312 -2.05 -10.07 15.37
C ARG A 312 -2.24 -8.88 16.31
N ILE A 313 -2.97 -7.84 15.89
CA ILE A 313 -3.35 -6.73 16.76
C ILE A 313 -4.32 -7.21 17.83
N LEU A 314 -5.37 -7.95 17.47
CA LEU A 314 -6.37 -8.47 18.41
C LEU A 314 -5.75 -9.42 19.45
N GLU A 315 -4.81 -10.28 19.04
CA GLU A 315 -4.07 -11.17 19.95
C GLU A 315 -3.19 -10.42 20.96
N SER A 316 -2.92 -9.13 20.73
CA SER A 316 -2.11 -8.28 21.62
C SER A 316 -2.95 -7.35 22.50
N LEU A 317 -4.30 -7.35 22.35
CA LEU A 317 -5.23 -6.59 23.21
C LEU A 317 -5.54 -7.34 24.51
#